data_1ca26232351ecdd279d39241f711c1a9
#
_entry.id   1ca26232351ecdd279d39241f711c1a9
#
_cell.length_a   1.000
_cell.length_b   1.000
_cell.length_c   1.000
_cell.angle_alpha   90.00
_cell.angle_beta   90.00
_cell.angle_gamma   90.00
#
_symmetry.space_group_name_H-M   'P 1'
#
loop_
_entity.id
_entity.type
_entity.pdbx_description
1 polymer ?
#
loop_
_entity_poly.entity_id
_entity_poly.type
_entity_poly.pdbx_seq_one_letter_code
_entity_poly.pdbx_strand_id
1 'polypeptide(L)'
;ISNIDYAIQAAARQGMRVALNPSPFDERLLDCDLRKVSWLILNEVEGQQMTGCSAAEPKQILEQLRKRYPQAACVLTLGTAGAYYQDAHTTVFQDTFRVKSVDSTGAGDTFTGFFLAGMTQGCDAKQAMRRATAAAAISVSRRGASASIPTDQEVRQFLDSELP
;
A
#
# COMPACT_ATOMS: atom_id res chain seq x y z
N ILE A 1 19.32 3.38 3.93
CA ILE A 1 18.77 2.19 4.63
C ILE A 1 19.42 1.94 5.98
N SER A 2 20.60 2.50 6.28
CA SER A 2 21.41 2.17 7.46
C SER A 2 20.70 2.20 8.82
N ASN A 3 19.54 2.82 8.94
CA ASN A 3 18.79 2.95 10.21
C ASN A 3 17.37 2.33 10.17
N ILE A 4 16.98 1.65 9.09
CA ILE A 4 15.61 1.09 8.98
C ILE A 4 15.39 0.03 10.05
N ASP A 5 16.32 -0.91 10.22
CA ASP A 5 16.20 -1.96 11.25
C ASP A 5 16.09 -1.36 12.64
N TYR A 6 16.94 -0.38 12.96
CA TYR A 6 16.86 0.33 14.25
C TYR A 6 15.50 1.01 14.43
N ALA A 7 14.97 1.70 13.40
CA ALA A 7 13.69 2.37 13.47
C ALA A 7 12.52 1.39 13.69
N ILE A 8 12.51 0.26 12.97
CA ILE A 8 11.52 -0.81 13.15
C ILE A 8 11.55 -1.33 14.57
N GLN A 9 12.75 -1.66 15.10
CA GLN A 9 12.92 -2.18 16.45
C GLN A 9 12.52 -1.14 17.51
N ALA A 10 12.88 0.12 17.32
CA ALA A 10 12.52 1.20 18.25
C ALA A 10 11.00 1.41 18.31
N ALA A 11 10.33 1.46 17.15
CA ALA A 11 8.88 1.58 17.07
C ALA A 11 8.17 0.39 17.73
N ALA A 12 8.64 -0.83 17.47
CA ALA A 12 8.08 -2.04 18.07
C ALA A 12 8.21 -2.06 19.60
N ARG A 13 9.35 -1.60 20.16
CA ARG A 13 9.54 -1.47 21.61
C ARG A 13 8.57 -0.49 22.26
N GLN A 14 8.10 0.49 21.51
CA GLN A 14 7.09 1.46 21.97
C GLN A 14 5.64 0.99 21.70
N GLY A 15 5.45 -0.26 21.27
CA GLY A 15 4.12 -0.81 20.95
C GLY A 15 3.48 -0.20 19.70
N MET A 16 4.26 0.48 18.86
CA MET A 16 3.76 1.07 17.61
C MET A 16 3.60 -0.01 16.53
N ARG A 17 2.55 0.13 15.72
CA ARG A 17 2.45 -0.62 14.46
C ARG A 17 3.36 0.01 13.42
N VAL A 18 4.06 -0.84 12.66
CA VAL A 18 5.02 -0.39 11.64
C VAL A 18 4.48 -0.65 10.26
N ALA A 19 4.37 0.37 9.45
CA ALA A 19 4.14 0.25 8.02
C ALA A 19 5.45 0.49 7.27
N LEU A 20 5.76 -0.39 6.34
CA LEU A 20 6.96 -0.29 5.50
C LEU A 20 6.55 -0.24 4.03
N ASN A 21 6.97 0.85 3.36
CA ASN A 21 6.99 0.95 1.91
C ASN A 21 8.46 0.87 1.47
N PRO A 22 8.87 -0.21 0.76
CA PRO A 22 10.26 -0.41 0.36
C PRO A 22 10.64 0.34 -0.93
N SER A 23 10.08 1.51 -1.19
CA SER A 23 10.29 2.29 -2.42
C SER A 23 11.36 3.38 -2.22
N PRO A 24 12.43 3.45 -3.05
CA PRO A 24 12.86 2.39 -3.96
C PRO A 24 13.45 1.19 -3.20
N PHE A 25 13.24 -0.01 -3.74
CA PHE A 25 13.76 -1.22 -3.12
C PHE A 25 15.29 -1.24 -3.11
N ASP A 26 15.83 -1.70 -1.99
CA ASP A 26 17.27 -1.91 -1.80
C ASP A 26 17.45 -3.27 -1.11
N GLU A 27 18.30 -4.13 -1.69
CA GLU A 27 18.52 -5.51 -1.21
C GLU A 27 18.94 -5.59 0.27
N ARG A 28 19.62 -4.56 0.78
CA ARG A 28 19.99 -4.46 2.21
C ARG A 28 18.78 -4.45 3.15
N LEU A 29 17.58 -4.21 2.63
CA LEU A 29 16.34 -4.34 3.39
C LEU A 29 16.07 -5.79 3.80
N LEU A 30 16.53 -6.74 3.00
CA LEU A 30 16.36 -8.18 3.27
C LEU A 30 17.17 -8.66 4.47
N ASP A 31 18.20 -7.90 4.88
CA ASP A 31 19.03 -8.16 6.06
C ASP A 31 18.39 -7.60 7.35
N CYS A 32 17.33 -6.78 7.22
CA CYS A 32 16.62 -6.19 8.35
C CYS A 32 15.65 -7.21 8.99
N ASP A 33 15.42 -7.10 10.30
CA ASP A 33 14.38 -7.87 10.98
C ASP A 33 12.98 -7.29 10.72
N LEU A 34 12.35 -7.74 9.64
CA LEU A 34 11.02 -7.30 9.24
C LEU A 34 9.87 -8.00 10.00
N ARG A 35 10.16 -8.88 10.98
CA ARG A 35 9.12 -9.60 11.77
C ARG A 35 8.26 -8.66 12.63
N LYS A 36 8.69 -7.40 12.79
CA LYS A 36 7.93 -6.36 13.51
C LYS A 36 7.11 -5.46 12.61
N VAL A 37 7.18 -5.67 11.30
CA VAL A 37 6.38 -4.92 10.33
C VAL A 37 4.94 -5.44 10.37
N SER A 38 3.99 -4.52 10.49
CA SER A 38 2.55 -4.79 10.51
C SER A 38 1.93 -4.73 9.11
N TRP A 39 2.43 -3.82 8.26
CA TRP A 39 2.00 -3.67 6.88
C TRP A 39 3.20 -3.53 5.95
N LEU A 40 3.22 -4.34 4.89
CA LEU A 40 4.10 -4.18 3.74
C LEU A 40 3.27 -3.60 2.59
N ILE A 41 3.61 -2.39 2.13
CA ILE A 41 2.90 -1.69 1.07
C ILE A 41 3.88 -1.45 -0.08
N LEU A 42 3.66 -2.11 -1.21
CA LEU A 42 4.63 -2.19 -2.29
C LEU A 42 3.93 -2.31 -3.65
N ASN A 43 4.64 -1.95 -4.71
CA ASN A 43 4.20 -2.20 -6.07
C ASN A 43 4.70 -3.56 -6.59
N GLU A 44 4.31 -3.93 -7.81
CA GLU A 44 4.70 -5.21 -8.43
C GLU A 44 6.22 -5.36 -8.55
N VAL A 45 6.93 -4.30 -8.93
CA VAL A 45 8.38 -4.34 -9.13
C VAL A 45 9.09 -4.60 -7.80
N GLU A 46 8.71 -3.89 -6.76
CA GLU A 46 9.23 -4.06 -5.40
C GLU A 46 8.87 -5.44 -4.84
N GLY A 47 7.65 -5.91 -5.12
CA GLY A 47 7.20 -7.23 -4.75
C GLY A 47 8.02 -8.35 -5.40
N GLN A 48 8.32 -8.23 -6.68
CA GLN A 48 9.20 -9.14 -7.40
C GLN A 48 10.62 -9.12 -6.82
N GLN A 49 11.19 -7.94 -6.62
CA GLN A 49 12.52 -7.77 -6.03
C GLN A 49 12.61 -8.35 -4.62
N MET A 50 11.61 -8.09 -3.79
CA MET A 50 11.59 -8.54 -2.39
C MET A 50 11.40 -10.06 -2.24
N THR A 51 10.71 -10.68 -3.19
CA THR A 51 10.44 -12.13 -3.18
C THR A 51 11.42 -12.94 -4.02
N GLY A 52 12.13 -12.32 -4.94
CA GLY A 52 12.91 -12.98 -5.99
C GLY A 52 12.02 -13.67 -7.04
N CYS A 53 10.73 -13.39 -7.05
CA CYS A 53 9.78 -13.99 -7.97
C CYS A 53 9.83 -13.27 -9.32
N SER A 54 10.28 -13.96 -10.38
CA SER A 54 10.33 -13.41 -11.73
C SER A 54 8.99 -13.47 -12.47
N ALA A 55 8.02 -14.21 -11.94
CA ALA A 55 6.71 -14.38 -12.56
C ALA A 55 5.80 -13.20 -12.22
N ALA A 56 5.19 -12.65 -13.24
CA ALA A 56 4.37 -11.45 -13.19
C ALA A 56 2.97 -11.64 -12.57
N GLU A 57 2.68 -12.79 -11.95
CA GLU A 57 1.37 -13.04 -11.35
C GLU A 57 1.28 -12.41 -9.95
N PRO A 58 0.46 -11.37 -9.74
CA PRO A 58 0.35 -10.68 -8.46
C PRO A 58 0.04 -11.61 -7.27
N LYS A 59 -0.76 -12.65 -7.51
CA LYS A 59 -1.10 -13.64 -6.48
C LYS A 59 0.12 -14.44 -6.02
N GLN A 60 1.03 -14.78 -6.92
CA GLN A 60 2.26 -15.50 -6.56
C GLN A 60 3.19 -14.63 -5.71
N ILE A 61 3.30 -13.33 -6.05
CA ILE A 61 4.04 -12.36 -5.24
C ILE A 61 3.46 -12.32 -3.82
N LEU A 62 2.14 -12.18 -3.70
CA LEU A 62 1.45 -12.16 -2.40
C LEU A 62 1.68 -13.43 -1.60
N GLU A 63 1.58 -14.60 -2.23
CA GLU A 63 1.84 -15.89 -1.57
C GLU A 63 3.27 -15.98 -1.03
N GLN A 64 4.27 -15.53 -1.79
CA GLN A 64 5.66 -15.50 -1.35
C GLN A 64 5.87 -14.50 -0.20
N LEU A 65 5.29 -13.30 -0.30
CA LEU A 65 5.33 -12.31 0.79
C LEU A 65 4.70 -12.88 2.06
N ARG A 66 3.54 -13.54 1.96
CA ARG A 66 2.87 -14.16 3.11
C ARG A 66 3.67 -15.30 3.73
N LYS A 67 4.33 -16.13 2.92
CA LYS A 67 5.22 -17.19 3.42
C LYS A 67 6.40 -16.60 4.19
N ARG A 68 6.98 -15.51 3.67
CA ARG A 68 8.18 -14.88 4.26
C ARG A 68 7.86 -13.99 5.46
N TYR A 69 6.71 -13.31 5.45
CA TYR A 69 6.28 -12.35 6.47
C TYR A 69 4.84 -12.65 6.96
N PRO A 70 4.62 -13.80 7.61
CA PRO A 70 3.28 -14.27 7.97
C PRO A 70 2.54 -13.36 8.95
N GLN A 71 3.25 -12.49 9.68
CA GLN A 71 2.68 -11.54 10.64
C GLN A 71 2.23 -10.22 9.97
N ALA A 72 2.77 -9.89 8.78
CA ALA A 72 2.44 -8.64 8.11
C ALA A 72 1.22 -8.79 7.21
N ALA A 73 0.37 -7.79 7.15
CA ALA A 73 -0.56 -7.64 6.05
C ALA A 73 0.19 -7.04 4.85
N CYS A 74 -0.04 -7.61 3.66
CA CYS A 74 0.59 -7.17 2.43
C CYS A 74 -0.42 -6.39 1.57
N VAL A 75 -0.02 -5.23 1.09
CA VAL A 75 -0.74 -4.42 0.10
C VAL A 75 0.12 -4.35 -1.15
N LEU A 76 -0.38 -4.90 -2.26
CA LEU A 76 0.31 -4.92 -3.54
C LEU A 76 -0.45 -4.04 -4.53
N THR A 77 0.12 -2.90 -4.90
CA THR A 77 -0.46 -1.99 -5.89
C THR A 77 -0.05 -2.40 -7.30
N LEU A 78 -1.01 -2.37 -8.24
CA LEU A 78 -0.88 -2.83 -9.62
C LEU A 78 -1.12 -1.68 -10.62
N GLY A 79 -0.84 -0.45 -10.21
CA GLY A 79 -1.08 0.73 -11.03
C GLY A 79 -2.55 0.83 -11.48
N THR A 80 -2.79 0.82 -12.79
CA THR A 80 -4.14 0.94 -13.37
C THR A 80 -4.98 -0.33 -13.25
N ALA A 81 -4.41 -1.45 -12.79
CA ALA A 81 -5.14 -2.70 -12.57
C ALA A 81 -5.74 -2.82 -11.15
N GLY A 82 -5.48 -1.84 -10.27
CA GLY A 82 -6.01 -1.86 -8.91
C GLY A 82 -4.99 -2.25 -7.85
N ALA A 83 -5.42 -2.91 -6.77
CA ALA A 83 -4.55 -3.32 -5.69
C ALA A 83 -5.09 -4.54 -4.94
N TYR A 84 -4.19 -5.36 -4.43
CA TYR A 84 -4.50 -6.44 -3.49
C TYR A 84 -4.15 -6.06 -2.06
N TYR A 85 -4.99 -6.49 -1.14
CA TYR A 85 -4.67 -6.62 0.28
C TYR A 85 -4.74 -8.08 0.67
N GLN A 86 -3.79 -8.55 1.47
CA GLN A 86 -3.82 -9.89 2.04
C GLN A 86 -3.22 -9.91 3.44
N ASP A 87 -3.98 -10.44 4.41
CA ASP A 87 -3.49 -10.80 5.74
C ASP A 87 -3.67 -12.30 6.02
N ALA A 88 -3.65 -12.72 7.29
CA ALA A 88 -3.81 -14.13 7.68
C ALA A 88 -5.21 -14.69 7.40
N HIS A 89 -6.22 -13.82 7.30
CA HIS A 89 -7.64 -14.21 7.30
C HIS A 89 -8.39 -13.71 6.07
N THR A 90 -7.89 -12.65 5.44
CA THR A 90 -8.64 -11.90 4.43
C THR A 90 -7.78 -11.63 3.20
N THR A 91 -8.37 -11.80 2.04
CA THR A 91 -7.82 -11.32 0.77
C THR A 91 -8.86 -10.44 0.10
N VAL A 92 -8.47 -9.21 -0.23
CA VAL A 92 -9.30 -8.23 -0.93
C VAL A 92 -8.60 -7.81 -2.20
N PHE A 93 -9.32 -7.82 -3.30
CA PHE A 93 -8.92 -7.11 -4.52
C PHE A 93 -9.81 -5.86 -4.65
N GLN A 94 -9.18 -4.72 -4.87
CA GLN A 94 -9.84 -3.47 -5.15
C GLN A 94 -9.45 -3.03 -6.56
N ASP A 95 -10.43 -2.99 -7.45
CA ASP A 95 -10.26 -2.45 -8.80
C ASP A 95 -10.03 -0.93 -8.75
N THR A 96 -9.36 -0.39 -9.76
CA THR A 96 -9.13 1.05 -9.85
C THR A 96 -10.39 1.80 -10.28
N PHE A 97 -10.47 3.07 -9.92
CA PHE A 97 -11.49 3.98 -10.48
C PHE A 97 -11.00 4.55 -11.81
N ARG A 98 -11.89 4.59 -12.80
CA ARG A 98 -11.57 5.12 -14.14
C ARG A 98 -11.58 6.63 -14.12
N VAL A 99 -10.40 7.23 -14.24
CA VAL A 99 -10.23 8.68 -14.31
C VAL A 99 -9.29 9.05 -15.47
N LYS A 100 -9.36 10.31 -15.92
CA LYS A 100 -8.37 10.84 -16.86
C LYS A 100 -7.08 11.11 -16.11
N SER A 101 -6.05 10.29 -16.34
CA SER A 101 -4.73 10.51 -15.73
C SER A 101 -4.06 11.74 -16.33
N VAL A 102 -3.49 12.58 -15.45
CA VAL A 102 -2.74 13.81 -15.76
C VAL A 102 -1.30 13.69 -15.28
N ASP A 103 -1.11 13.23 -14.03
CA ASP A 103 0.20 13.08 -13.41
C ASP A 103 0.13 11.98 -12.34
N SER A 104 0.99 10.98 -12.43
CA SER A 104 1.01 9.86 -11.47
C SER A 104 1.95 10.06 -10.28
N THR A 105 2.62 11.22 -10.21
CA THR A 105 3.57 11.53 -9.13
C THR A 105 2.86 11.55 -7.78
N GLY A 106 3.36 10.77 -6.82
CA GLY A 106 2.80 10.70 -5.46
C GLY A 106 1.51 9.89 -5.32
N ALA A 107 1.01 9.23 -6.38
CA ALA A 107 -0.19 8.40 -6.29
C ALA A 107 -0.04 7.23 -5.31
N GLY A 108 1.12 6.57 -5.31
CA GLY A 108 1.45 5.51 -4.35
C GLY A 108 1.49 6.01 -2.90
N ASP A 109 2.08 7.19 -2.69
CA ASP A 109 2.13 7.83 -1.37
C ASP A 109 0.74 8.23 -0.89
N THR A 110 -0.09 8.79 -1.80
CA THR A 110 -1.49 9.13 -1.53
C THR A 110 -2.28 7.88 -1.14
N PHE A 111 -2.15 6.80 -1.92
CA PHE A 111 -2.76 5.52 -1.61
C PHE A 111 -2.35 5.03 -0.21
N THR A 112 -1.04 5.00 0.06
CA THR A 112 -0.47 4.54 1.33
C THR A 112 -1.00 5.36 2.50
N GLY A 113 -1.02 6.68 2.39
CA GLY A 113 -1.53 7.57 3.43
C GLY A 113 -3.01 7.33 3.75
N PHE A 114 -3.87 7.24 2.73
CA PHE A 114 -5.30 6.99 2.92
C PHE A 114 -5.60 5.57 3.40
N PHE A 115 -4.85 4.57 2.95
CA PHE A 115 -4.96 3.20 3.45
C PHE A 115 -4.65 3.14 4.95
N LEU A 116 -3.51 3.67 5.37
CA LEU A 116 -3.10 3.66 6.78
C LEU A 116 -4.05 4.50 7.66
N ALA A 117 -4.52 5.64 7.16
CA ALA A 117 -5.52 6.44 7.86
C ALA A 117 -6.82 5.64 8.08
N GLY A 118 -7.31 4.94 7.06
CA GLY A 118 -8.48 4.06 7.17
C GLY A 118 -8.28 2.97 8.21
N MET A 119 -7.16 2.23 8.13
CA MET A 119 -6.85 1.15 9.07
C MET A 119 -6.69 1.64 10.52
N THR A 120 -6.17 2.84 10.73
CA THR A 120 -6.04 3.42 12.08
C THR A 120 -7.34 3.98 12.63
N GLN A 121 -8.28 4.35 11.75
CA GLN A 121 -9.63 4.78 12.11
C GLN A 121 -10.62 3.62 12.32
N GLY A 122 -10.15 2.36 12.18
CA GLY A 122 -10.98 1.17 12.41
C GLY A 122 -11.79 0.71 11.20
N CYS A 123 -11.49 1.22 10.00
CA CYS A 123 -12.07 0.65 8.78
C CYS A 123 -11.63 -0.81 8.59
N ASP A 124 -12.50 -1.64 8.04
CA ASP A 124 -12.06 -2.94 7.53
C ASP A 124 -11.15 -2.79 6.29
N ALA A 125 -10.48 -3.87 5.92
CA ALA A 125 -9.53 -3.85 4.79
C ALA A 125 -10.20 -3.42 3.47
N LYS A 126 -11.44 -3.83 3.22
CA LYS A 126 -12.17 -3.48 1.99
C LYS A 126 -12.47 -1.98 1.93
N GLN A 127 -12.92 -1.41 3.04
CA GLN A 127 -13.21 0.02 3.15
C GLN A 127 -11.92 0.85 3.02
N ALA A 128 -10.83 0.44 3.71
CA ALA A 128 -9.55 1.13 3.64
C ALA A 128 -8.97 1.09 2.22
N MET A 129 -9.01 -0.06 1.54
CA MET A 129 -8.57 -0.23 0.16
C MET A 129 -9.38 0.64 -0.81
N ARG A 130 -10.72 0.66 -0.67
CA ARG A 130 -11.59 1.48 -1.52
C ARG A 130 -11.29 2.98 -1.37
N ARG A 131 -11.14 3.47 -0.13
CA ARG A 131 -10.77 4.88 0.14
C ARG A 131 -9.40 5.23 -0.43
N ALA A 132 -8.40 4.37 -0.24
CA ALA A 132 -7.05 4.56 -0.75
C ALA A 132 -7.01 4.62 -2.27
N THR A 133 -7.72 3.70 -2.94
CA THR A 133 -7.80 3.67 -4.40
C THR A 133 -8.53 4.90 -4.96
N ALA A 134 -9.60 5.36 -4.31
CA ALA A 134 -10.30 6.60 -4.69
C ALA A 134 -9.40 7.82 -4.54
N ALA A 135 -8.67 7.93 -3.43
CA ALA A 135 -7.73 9.02 -3.21
C ALA A 135 -6.61 9.04 -4.26
N ALA A 136 -6.04 7.87 -4.59
CA ALA A 136 -5.05 7.74 -5.65
C ALA A 136 -5.61 8.12 -7.02
N ALA A 137 -6.86 7.73 -7.34
CA ALA A 137 -7.53 8.11 -8.59
C ALA A 137 -7.73 9.63 -8.70
N ILE A 138 -8.15 10.29 -7.62
CA ILE A 138 -8.24 11.76 -7.60
C ILE A 138 -6.85 12.39 -7.78
N SER A 139 -5.84 11.87 -7.07
CA SER A 139 -4.47 12.39 -7.16
C SER A 139 -3.94 12.34 -8.59
N VAL A 140 -4.05 11.20 -9.30
CA VAL A 140 -3.56 11.08 -10.69
C VAL A 140 -4.30 11.95 -11.68
N SER A 141 -5.49 12.46 -11.36
CA SER A 141 -6.24 13.40 -12.19
C SER A 141 -5.78 14.86 -12.07
N ARG A 142 -4.81 15.13 -11.20
CA ARG A 142 -4.29 16.46 -10.88
C ARG A 142 -2.78 16.53 -11.14
N ARG A 143 -2.23 17.74 -11.29
CA ARG A 143 -0.80 17.94 -11.43
C ARG A 143 -0.12 18.08 -10.06
N GLY A 144 1.10 17.55 -9.97
CA GLY A 144 1.99 17.67 -8.81
C GLY A 144 1.82 16.56 -7.79
N ALA A 145 2.79 16.42 -6.88
CA ALA A 145 2.80 15.40 -5.84
C ALA A 145 1.90 15.80 -4.65
N SER A 146 2.40 16.63 -3.74
CA SER A 146 1.64 17.03 -2.54
C SER A 146 0.39 17.86 -2.86
N ALA A 147 0.43 18.68 -3.91
CA ALA A 147 -0.71 19.51 -4.33
C ALA A 147 -1.87 18.70 -4.94
N SER A 148 -1.60 17.47 -5.39
CA SER A 148 -2.61 16.58 -5.97
C SER A 148 -3.38 15.77 -4.92
N ILE A 149 -2.86 15.65 -3.70
CA ILE A 149 -3.45 14.84 -2.62
C ILE A 149 -4.84 15.41 -2.28
N PRO A 150 -5.91 14.60 -2.38
CA PRO A 150 -7.24 15.05 -2.02
C PRO A 150 -7.43 15.17 -0.52
N THR A 151 -8.43 15.96 -0.11
CA THR A 151 -8.96 15.95 1.25
C THR A 151 -9.85 14.71 1.47
N ASP A 152 -10.08 14.33 2.73
CA ASP A 152 -11.01 13.25 3.07
C ASP A 152 -12.44 13.54 2.57
N GLN A 153 -12.86 14.81 2.58
CA GLN A 153 -14.17 15.21 2.06
C GLN A 153 -14.29 14.97 0.56
N GLU A 154 -13.26 15.30 -0.22
CA GLU A 154 -13.25 15.04 -1.67
C GLU A 154 -13.32 13.55 -1.99
N VAL A 155 -12.60 12.72 -1.19
CA VAL A 155 -12.65 11.25 -1.37
C VAL A 155 -14.04 10.72 -1.06
N ARG A 156 -14.72 11.20 -0.02
CA ARG A 156 -16.10 10.80 0.29
C ARG A 156 -17.07 11.18 -0.83
N GLN A 157 -17.01 12.43 -1.29
CA GLN A 157 -17.86 12.91 -2.40
C GLN A 157 -17.63 12.11 -3.69
N PHE A 158 -16.37 11.79 -3.99
CA PHE A 158 -16.04 10.94 -5.13
C PHE A 158 -16.65 9.54 -5.00
N LEU A 159 -16.51 8.92 -3.84
CA LEU A 159 -17.06 7.58 -3.57
C LEU A 159 -18.60 7.56 -3.61
N ASP A 160 -19.24 8.63 -3.17
CA ASP A 160 -20.72 8.78 -3.23
C ASP A 160 -21.20 8.90 -4.69
N SER A 161 -20.42 9.57 -5.56
CA SER A 161 -20.73 9.67 -6.99
C SER A 161 -20.51 8.36 -7.79
N GLU A 162 -19.74 7.43 -7.25
CA GLU A 162 -19.45 6.10 -7.83
C GLU A 162 -20.42 5.00 -7.32
N LEU A 163 -21.39 5.38 -6.51
CA LEU A 163 -22.50 4.48 -6.14
C LEU A 163 -23.49 4.39 -7.30
N PRO A 164 -23.97 3.18 -7.66
CA PRO A 164 -24.92 2.97 -8.75
C PRO A 164 -26.29 3.56 -8.43
#